data_e73dc02649d63a35166a088eb1c1449c
#
_entry.id   e73dc02649d63a35166a088eb1c1449c
#
_cell.length_a   1.000
_cell.length_b   1.000
_cell.length_c   1.000
_cell.angle_alpha   90.00
_cell.angle_beta   90.00
_cell.angle_gamma   90.00
#
_symmetry.space_group_name_H-M   'P 1'
#
loop_
_entity.id
_entity.type
_entity.pdbx_description
1 polymer ?
#
loop_
_entity_poly.entity_id
_entity_poly.type
_entity_poly.pdbx_seq_one_letter_code
_entity_poly.pdbx_strand_id
1 'polypeptide(L)'
;MNLTDQILAAAWRENLAGHRTGPAPVREGPFHQLDYPETGDDGDPVKTLEAILGAPVPAHLAAELESARTSRALARARAASRRARVAAIAARTGEPSLARLAAACTSDVDTTARLLETLATDGHQLHPCARTRLGWNRTDLERYDLEAPAPIRVRLVADRAGVLDRSGADFRTHPMLAGLDLSDPVVPVHPWQLEHRILPQYGDLFRSGRLAVLNATVPAWPTAAIRTLAGHRAPGFLKLALGIHITSTRRDISPATALLAPVLSAHLTALDAAAPHRLVPDLAGAWLPGRRDLTAIARAPLSTVVPAGTVCVPATALAAASPVTGVSLAAEYAHWHGDADAWLRAYAALFVPPVLAKAAMGIGLEAHLQNSLVAMDGPVPVAAVSRDLGGARLHLPSVPFDVALPPGSPVNAASMDQVRAKVAYTLFQNHLAALATALERDAGLDAAAFWADLADLIASLDLPRADRDCYLAPELPTKALLTMRLDPGAEIEALVANPMHRARR
;
A
#
# COMPACT_ATOMS: atom_id res chain seq x y z
N MET A 1 12.02 9.44 -10.29
CA MET A 1 13.24 8.67 -9.94
C MET A 1 13.29 7.41 -10.79
N ASN A 2 14.40 7.08 -11.42
CA ASN A 2 14.61 5.84 -12.18
C ASN A 2 15.04 4.69 -11.24
N LEU A 3 15.25 3.47 -11.78
CA LEU A 3 15.59 2.31 -10.95
C LEU A 3 17.03 2.40 -10.40
N THR A 4 17.95 2.94 -11.16
CA THR A 4 19.34 3.20 -10.74
C THR A 4 19.37 4.17 -9.56
N ASP A 5 18.60 5.27 -9.63
CA ASP A 5 18.50 6.23 -8.53
C ASP A 5 17.91 5.59 -7.27
N GLN A 6 16.93 4.67 -7.41
CA GLN A 6 16.38 3.94 -6.28
C GLN A 6 17.42 3.04 -5.60
N ILE A 7 18.32 2.41 -6.37
CA ILE A 7 19.43 1.61 -5.85
C ILE A 7 20.41 2.50 -5.11
N LEU A 8 20.84 3.60 -5.72
CA LEU A 8 21.74 4.57 -5.11
C LEU A 8 21.16 5.12 -3.80
N ALA A 9 19.87 5.49 -3.81
CA ALA A 9 19.17 6.00 -2.63
C ALA A 9 19.07 4.95 -1.52
N ALA A 10 18.78 3.69 -1.85
CA ALA A 10 18.74 2.62 -0.87
C ALA A 10 20.14 2.34 -0.29
N ALA A 11 21.15 2.23 -1.14
CA ALA A 11 22.53 1.99 -0.72
C ALA A 11 23.07 3.12 0.19
N TRP A 12 22.76 4.38 -0.13
CA TRP A 12 23.13 5.53 0.71
C TRP A 12 22.42 5.48 2.06
N ARG A 13 21.09 5.29 2.07
CA ARG A 13 20.27 5.22 3.30
C ARG A 13 20.75 4.12 4.23
N GLU A 14 21.07 2.96 3.69
CA GLU A 14 21.51 1.78 4.42
C GLU A 14 23.01 1.77 4.70
N ASN A 15 23.77 2.76 4.20
CA ASN A 15 25.23 2.81 4.20
C ASN A 15 25.88 1.51 3.69
N LEU A 16 25.26 0.93 2.65
CA LEU A 16 25.69 -0.34 2.07
C LEU A 16 27.12 -0.23 1.54
N ALA A 17 27.98 -1.14 1.97
CA ALA A 17 29.42 -1.15 1.62
C ALA A 17 30.13 0.20 1.82
N GLY A 18 29.68 1.02 2.78
CA GLY A 18 30.24 2.36 3.00
C GLY A 18 29.84 3.40 1.93
N HIS A 19 28.76 3.17 1.20
CA HIS A 19 28.34 4.00 0.05
C HIS A 19 28.10 5.48 0.40
N ARG A 20 27.89 5.84 1.67
CA ARG A 20 27.79 7.25 2.11
C ARG A 20 29.07 8.07 1.84
N THR A 21 30.18 7.41 1.50
CA THR A 21 31.42 8.07 1.05
C THR A 21 31.47 8.23 -0.49
N GLY A 22 30.50 7.70 -1.22
CA GLY A 22 30.38 7.78 -2.67
C GLY A 22 29.74 9.08 -3.17
N PRO A 23 29.20 9.10 -4.42
CA PRO A 23 28.53 10.26 -4.97
C PRO A 23 27.36 10.71 -4.09
N ALA A 24 27.39 11.96 -3.63
CA ALA A 24 26.34 12.53 -2.81
C ALA A 24 25.04 12.69 -3.60
N PRO A 25 23.86 12.53 -2.97
CA PRO A 25 22.59 12.88 -3.59
C PRO A 25 22.54 14.39 -3.88
N VAL A 26 21.73 14.80 -4.86
CA VAL A 26 21.48 16.22 -5.14
C VAL A 26 20.74 16.87 -3.98
N ARG A 27 19.86 16.09 -3.35
CA ARG A 27 19.09 16.51 -2.19
C ARG A 27 18.90 15.35 -1.22
N GLU A 28 19.08 15.64 0.04
CA GLU A 28 18.73 14.77 1.15
C GLU A 28 17.55 15.39 1.91
N GLY A 29 16.41 14.72 1.85
CA GLY A 29 15.20 15.09 2.56
C GLY A 29 15.01 14.32 3.88
N PRO A 30 13.87 14.50 4.54
CA PRO A 30 13.58 13.87 5.83
C PRO A 30 13.69 12.34 5.75
N PHE A 31 14.18 11.71 6.83
CA PHE A 31 14.40 10.26 6.92
C PHE A 31 15.23 9.69 5.77
N HIS A 32 16.22 10.47 5.28
CA HIS A 32 17.04 10.11 4.12
C HIS A 32 16.21 9.76 2.88
N GLN A 33 15.17 10.54 2.59
CA GLN A 33 14.56 10.59 1.26
C GLN A 33 15.55 11.30 0.32
N LEU A 34 16.05 10.59 -0.68
CA LEU A 34 17.17 11.07 -1.48
C LEU A 34 16.77 11.28 -2.91
N ASP A 35 17.17 12.41 -3.47
CA ASP A 35 17.06 12.68 -4.90
C ASP A 35 18.43 12.61 -5.56
N TYR A 36 18.50 11.91 -6.69
CA TYR A 36 19.66 11.86 -7.57
C TYR A 36 19.35 12.58 -8.89
N PRO A 37 20.39 13.03 -9.65
CA PRO A 37 20.15 13.64 -10.95
C PRO A 37 19.39 12.68 -11.85
N GLU A 38 18.32 13.14 -12.48
CA GLU A 38 17.58 12.31 -13.45
C GLU A 38 18.48 12.01 -14.66
N THR A 39 18.89 10.77 -14.80
CA THR A 39 19.69 10.31 -15.95
C THR A 39 18.83 9.95 -17.17
N GLY A 40 17.51 10.01 -17.04
CA GLY A 40 16.55 9.74 -18.14
C GLY A 40 16.40 8.27 -18.52
N ASP A 41 17.36 7.42 -18.17
CA ASP A 41 17.34 5.98 -18.43
C ASP A 41 17.38 5.20 -17.10
N ASP A 42 16.70 4.04 -17.05
CA ASP A 42 16.76 3.14 -15.89
C ASP A 42 18.15 2.48 -15.75
N GLY A 43 19.04 2.62 -16.74
CA GLY A 43 20.38 2.03 -16.74
C GLY A 43 20.38 0.50 -16.59
N ASP A 44 21.51 -0.04 -16.17
CA ASP A 44 21.62 -1.44 -15.77
C ASP A 44 21.68 -1.52 -14.22
N PRO A 45 20.55 -1.87 -13.57
CA PRO A 45 20.47 -1.86 -12.11
C PRO A 45 21.39 -2.89 -11.46
N VAL A 46 21.69 -4.00 -12.16
CA VAL A 46 22.59 -5.04 -11.65
C VAL A 46 24.02 -4.51 -11.63
N LYS A 47 24.48 -3.94 -12.74
CA LYS A 47 25.84 -3.32 -12.81
C LYS A 47 26.02 -2.18 -11.82
N THR A 48 24.98 -1.36 -11.63
CA THR A 48 25.02 -0.29 -10.61
C THR A 48 25.24 -0.88 -9.23
N LEU A 49 24.50 -1.92 -8.88
CA LEU A 49 24.66 -2.56 -7.56
C LEU A 49 26.01 -3.29 -7.44
N GLU A 50 26.50 -3.96 -8.49
CA GLU A 50 27.82 -4.58 -8.52
C GLU A 50 28.95 -3.55 -8.28
N ALA A 51 28.83 -2.37 -8.89
CA ALA A 51 29.79 -1.29 -8.68
C ALA A 51 29.80 -0.79 -7.23
N ILE A 52 28.64 -0.75 -6.57
CA ILE A 52 28.54 -0.37 -5.15
C ILE A 52 29.15 -1.46 -4.25
N LEU A 53 28.87 -2.72 -4.54
CA LEU A 53 29.30 -3.85 -3.71
C LEU A 53 30.77 -4.21 -3.92
N GLY A 54 31.35 -3.86 -5.07
CA GLY A 54 32.67 -4.37 -5.50
C GLY A 54 32.67 -5.90 -5.74
N ALA A 55 31.50 -6.53 -5.90
CA ALA A 55 31.31 -7.95 -6.05
C ALA A 55 30.05 -8.27 -6.88
N PRO A 56 29.92 -9.47 -7.48
CA PRO A 56 28.73 -9.88 -8.21
C PRO A 56 27.46 -9.84 -7.35
N VAL A 57 26.35 -9.38 -7.92
CA VAL A 57 25.04 -9.43 -7.28
C VAL A 57 24.54 -10.88 -7.22
N PRO A 58 23.98 -11.37 -6.09
CA PRO A 58 23.36 -12.67 -6.00
C PRO A 58 22.31 -12.92 -7.09
N ALA A 59 22.29 -14.09 -7.69
CA ALA A 59 21.45 -14.41 -8.87
C ALA A 59 19.95 -14.15 -8.62
N HIS A 60 19.44 -14.40 -7.42
CA HIS A 60 18.04 -14.13 -7.08
C HIS A 60 17.72 -12.62 -7.12
N LEU A 61 18.63 -11.77 -6.60
CA LEU A 61 18.44 -10.32 -6.59
C LEU A 61 18.62 -9.74 -8.00
N ALA A 62 19.58 -10.24 -8.79
CA ALA A 62 19.72 -9.88 -10.18
C ALA A 62 18.43 -10.15 -10.97
N ALA A 63 17.81 -11.32 -10.77
CA ALA A 63 16.51 -11.65 -11.37
C ALA A 63 15.38 -10.72 -10.93
N GLU A 64 15.34 -10.31 -9.66
CA GLU A 64 14.36 -9.36 -9.15
C GLU A 64 14.52 -7.96 -9.75
N LEU A 65 15.75 -7.46 -9.85
CA LEU A 65 16.05 -6.16 -10.45
C LEU A 65 15.72 -6.13 -11.94
N GLU A 66 16.07 -7.17 -12.69
CA GLU A 66 15.72 -7.29 -14.10
C GLU A 66 14.21 -7.39 -14.32
N SER A 67 13.50 -8.16 -13.48
CA SER A 67 12.04 -8.18 -13.49
C SER A 67 11.44 -6.81 -13.19
N ALA A 68 12.01 -6.07 -12.23
CA ALA A 68 11.57 -4.70 -11.90
C ALA A 68 11.79 -3.75 -13.07
N ARG A 69 12.95 -3.81 -13.75
CA ARG A 69 13.29 -2.99 -14.92
C ARG A 69 12.29 -3.23 -16.06
N THR A 70 12.08 -4.49 -16.42
CA THR A 70 11.17 -4.88 -17.52
C THR A 70 9.72 -4.47 -17.22
N SER A 71 9.22 -4.79 -16.02
CA SER A 71 7.88 -4.45 -15.58
C SER A 71 7.65 -2.94 -15.54
N ARG A 72 8.64 -2.16 -15.07
CA ARG A 72 8.56 -0.71 -15.00
C ARG A 72 8.51 -0.05 -16.39
N ALA A 73 9.35 -0.48 -17.31
CA ALA A 73 9.35 0.03 -18.67
C ALA A 73 7.98 -0.17 -19.35
N LEU A 74 7.40 -1.37 -19.23
CA LEU A 74 6.07 -1.68 -19.75
C LEU A 74 4.98 -0.83 -19.08
N ALA A 75 5.02 -0.71 -17.76
CA ALA A 75 4.06 0.07 -16.98
C ALA A 75 4.07 1.55 -17.37
N ARG A 76 5.26 2.16 -17.51
CA ARG A 76 5.42 3.56 -17.93
C ARG A 76 4.88 3.80 -19.33
N ALA A 77 5.18 2.91 -20.29
CA ALA A 77 4.65 3.02 -21.65
C ALA A 77 3.11 3.00 -21.68
N ARG A 78 2.48 2.17 -20.83
CA ARG A 78 1.02 2.07 -20.73
C ARG A 78 0.40 3.23 -19.96
N ALA A 79 1.05 3.66 -18.87
CA ALA A 79 0.62 4.82 -18.10
C ALA A 79 0.62 6.09 -18.94
N ALA A 80 1.54 6.27 -19.88
CA ALA A 80 1.59 7.41 -20.78
C ALA A 80 0.29 7.60 -21.57
N SER A 81 -0.25 6.54 -22.18
CA SER A 81 -1.53 6.59 -22.90
C SER A 81 -2.72 6.92 -22.01
N ARG A 82 -2.71 6.43 -20.77
CA ARG A 82 -3.75 6.74 -19.79
C ARG A 82 -3.67 8.20 -19.35
N ARG A 83 -2.47 8.69 -19.04
CA ARG A 83 -2.20 10.09 -18.68
C ARG A 83 -2.67 11.04 -19.76
N ALA A 84 -2.36 10.76 -21.03
CA ALA A 84 -2.82 11.57 -22.16
C ALA A 84 -4.36 11.66 -22.24
N ARG A 85 -5.07 10.55 -21.98
CA ARG A 85 -6.54 10.54 -21.94
C ARG A 85 -7.11 11.39 -20.81
N VAL A 86 -6.53 11.29 -19.60
CA VAL A 86 -6.95 12.10 -18.44
C VAL A 86 -6.72 13.58 -18.70
N ALA A 87 -5.56 13.98 -19.22
CA ALA A 87 -5.26 15.35 -19.61
C ALA A 87 -6.25 15.86 -20.67
N ALA A 88 -6.60 15.05 -21.69
CA ALA A 88 -7.58 15.41 -22.69
C ALA A 88 -9.01 15.56 -22.12
N ILE A 89 -9.38 14.79 -21.09
CA ILE A 89 -10.67 14.96 -20.40
C ILE A 89 -10.67 16.30 -19.64
N ALA A 90 -9.64 16.58 -18.84
CA ALA A 90 -9.52 17.85 -18.11
C ALA A 90 -9.60 19.06 -19.06
N ALA A 91 -8.88 19.02 -20.20
CA ALA A 91 -8.94 20.07 -21.20
C ALA A 91 -10.35 20.27 -21.81
N ARG A 92 -11.09 19.19 -22.06
CA ARG A 92 -12.46 19.29 -22.61
C ARG A 92 -13.48 19.78 -21.59
N THR A 93 -13.30 19.45 -20.31
CA THR A 93 -14.17 19.89 -19.22
C THR A 93 -13.80 21.26 -18.69
N GLY A 94 -12.66 21.83 -19.10
CA GLY A 94 -12.14 23.10 -18.61
C GLY A 94 -11.56 23.02 -17.20
N GLU A 95 -11.30 21.80 -16.68
CA GLU A 95 -10.75 21.64 -15.34
C GLU A 95 -9.23 21.90 -15.32
N PRO A 96 -8.76 22.83 -14.47
CA PRO A 96 -7.35 23.25 -14.47
C PRO A 96 -6.42 22.24 -13.79
N SER A 97 -6.98 21.26 -13.07
CA SER A 97 -6.21 20.25 -12.33
C SER A 97 -6.96 18.94 -12.20
N LEU A 98 -6.21 17.84 -11.94
CA LEU A 98 -6.82 16.54 -11.66
C LEU A 98 -7.58 16.56 -10.32
N ALA A 99 -7.13 17.32 -9.33
CA ALA A 99 -7.82 17.48 -8.05
C ALA A 99 -9.25 18.02 -8.24
N ARG A 100 -9.42 19.05 -9.08
CA ARG A 100 -10.75 19.61 -9.40
C ARG A 100 -11.58 18.68 -10.25
N LEU A 101 -10.97 18.02 -11.24
CA LEU A 101 -11.65 17.00 -12.04
C LEU A 101 -12.16 15.85 -11.17
N ALA A 102 -11.38 15.38 -10.20
CA ALA A 102 -11.79 14.35 -9.26
C ALA A 102 -12.94 14.82 -8.35
N ALA A 103 -12.89 16.07 -7.86
CA ALA A 103 -13.93 16.65 -7.02
C ALA A 103 -15.31 16.74 -7.72
N ALA A 104 -15.33 16.78 -9.04
CA ALA A 104 -16.58 16.70 -9.81
C ALA A 104 -17.18 15.28 -9.87
N CYS A 105 -16.46 14.25 -9.36
CA CYS A 105 -16.84 12.84 -9.44
C CYS A 105 -17.21 12.21 -8.09
N THR A 106 -17.90 12.96 -7.22
CA THR A 106 -18.28 12.51 -5.86
C THR A 106 -19.38 11.44 -5.83
N SER A 107 -20.12 11.25 -6.92
CA SER A 107 -21.22 10.29 -6.99
C SER A 107 -20.76 8.83 -7.03
N ASP A 108 -19.52 8.56 -7.43
CA ASP A 108 -18.94 7.21 -7.48
C ASP A 108 -17.53 7.21 -6.86
N VAL A 109 -17.51 7.22 -5.53
CA VAL A 109 -16.30 7.26 -4.69
C VAL A 109 -15.37 6.08 -5.01
N ASP A 110 -15.91 4.87 -5.13
CA ASP A 110 -15.11 3.66 -5.35
C ASP A 110 -14.42 3.68 -6.72
N THR A 111 -15.14 4.07 -7.79
CA THR A 111 -14.54 4.20 -9.13
C THR A 111 -13.54 5.34 -9.19
N THR A 112 -13.82 6.48 -8.59
CA THR A 112 -12.92 7.64 -8.59
C THR A 112 -11.62 7.31 -7.86
N ALA A 113 -11.70 6.73 -6.66
CA ALA A 113 -10.52 6.30 -5.91
C ALA A 113 -9.67 5.27 -6.71
N ARG A 114 -10.31 4.29 -7.32
CA ARG A 114 -9.64 3.31 -8.18
C ARG A 114 -8.91 3.94 -9.36
N LEU A 115 -9.55 4.91 -10.03
CA LEU A 115 -8.92 5.62 -11.16
C LEU A 115 -7.71 6.42 -10.70
N LEU A 116 -7.80 7.13 -9.57
CA LEU A 116 -6.69 7.88 -8.98
C LEU A 116 -5.55 6.93 -8.56
N GLU A 117 -5.85 5.75 -8.01
CA GLU A 117 -4.83 4.77 -7.62
C GLU A 117 -3.97 4.30 -8.81
N THR A 118 -4.48 4.38 -10.03
CA THR A 118 -3.69 4.05 -11.24
C THR A 118 -2.54 5.01 -11.52
N LEU A 119 -2.43 6.14 -10.81
CA LEU A 119 -1.27 7.03 -10.88
C LEU A 119 -0.03 6.42 -10.23
N ALA A 120 -0.18 5.46 -9.32
CA ALA A 120 0.91 4.81 -8.57
C ALA A 120 1.75 3.84 -9.42
N THR A 121 2.12 4.25 -10.64
CA THR A 121 2.82 3.43 -11.62
C THR A 121 4.21 2.97 -11.17
N ASP A 122 4.95 3.80 -10.41
CA ASP A 122 6.34 3.50 -10.04
C ASP A 122 6.47 2.53 -8.85
N GLY A 123 5.37 2.24 -8.15
CA GLY A 123 5.35 1.32 -7.01
C GLY A 123 5.90 1.95 -5.72
N HIS A 124 6.55 1.16 -4.88
CA HIS A 124 7.08 1.63 -3.58
C HIS A 124 8.30 2.55 -3.76
N GLN A 125 8.24 3.76 -3.21
CA GLN A 125 9.24 4.81 -3.46
C GLN A 125 10.65 4.46 -2.96
N LEU A 126 10.74 3.74 -1.84
CA LEU A 126 12.02 3.43 -1.18
C LEU A 126 12.62 2.07 -1.57
N HIS A 127 11.88 1.24 -2.30
CA HIS A 127 12.29 -0.15 -2.55
C HIS A 127 12.76 -0.35 -3.99
N PRO A 128 14.04 -0.69 -4.25
CA PRO A 128 14.55 -0.88 -5.62
C PRO A 128 13.78 -1.96 -6.41
N CYS A 129 13.30 -3.00 -5.72
CA CYS A 129 12.51 -4.06 -6.33
C CYS A 129 10.99 -3.79 -6.32
N ALA A 130 10.55 -2.53 -6.25
CA ALA A 130 9.12 -2.18 -6.13
C ALA A 130 8.24 -2.73 -7.27
N ARG A 131 8.79 -2.83 -8.47
CA ARG A 131 8.10 -3.34 -9.67
C ARG A 131 8.45 -4.78 -10.02
N THR A 132 9.12 -5.53 -9.13
CA THR A 132 9.37 -6.98 -9.33
C THR A 132 8.04 -7.73 -9.46
N ARG A 133 7.96 -8.60 -10.47
CA ARG A 133 6.81 -9.46 -10.81
C ARG A 133 7.29 -10.86 -11.20
N LEU A 134 8.17 -11.46 -10.41
CA LEU A 134 8.70 -12.79 -10.72
C LEU A 134 7.60 -13.84 -10.67
N GLY A 135 7.49 -14.60 -11.75
CA GLY A 135 6.43 -15.56 -11.99
C GLY A 135 5.47 -15.13 -13.10
N TRP A 136 5.47 -13.84 -13.49
CA TRP A 136 4.74 -13.34 -14.64
C TRP A 136 5.64 -13.14 -15.86
N ASN A 137 5.17 -13.57 -17.01
CA ASN A 137 5.73 -13.22 -18.31
C ASN A 137 5.16 -11.89 -18.81
N ARG A 138 5.58 -11.45 -20.01
CA ARG A 138 5.12 -10.20 -20.60
C ARG A 138 3.59 -10.15 -20.78
N THR A 139 2.98 -11.24 -21.24
CA THR A 139 1.52 -11.32 -21.45
C THR A 139 0.77 -11.21 -20.12
N ASP A 140 1.30 -11.81 -19.04
CA ASP A 140 0.73 -11.71 -17.71
C ASP A 140 0.81 -10.28 -17.16
N LEU A 141 1.98 -9.61 -17.32
CA LEU A 141 2.15 -8.20 -16.97
C LEU A 141 1.13 -7.32 -17.71
N GLU A 142 0.96 -7.58 -18.99
CA GLU A 142 0.00 -6.85 -19.82
C GLU A 142 -1.44 -7.04 -19.40
N ARG A 143 -1.78 -8.19 -18.88
CA ARG A 143 -3.16 -8.59 -18.56
C ARG A 143 -3.55 -8.30 -17.12
N TYR A 144 -2.60 -8.35 -16.19
CA TYR A 144 -2.90 -8.43 -14.76
C TYR A 144 -2.27 -7.35 -13.89
N ASP A 145 -1.28 -6.56 -14.40
CA ASP A 145 -0.68 -5.49 -13.61
C ASP A 145 -1.60 -4.26 -13.52
N LEU A 146 -1.25 -3.27 -12.72
CA LEU A 146 -2.02 -2.05 -12.46
C LEU A 146 -2.44 -1.32 -13.73
N GLU A 147 -1.63 -1.40 -14.78
CA GLU A 147 -1.86 -0.76 -16.07
C GLU A 147 -2.68 -1.63 -17.05
N ALA A 148 -3.33 -2.68 -16.58
CA ALA A 148 -4.18 -3.54 -17.40
C ALA A 148 -5.22 -2.73 -18.19
N PRO A 149 -5.43 -3.04 -19.48
CA PRO A 149 -6.34 -2.28 -20.36
C PRO A 149 -7.81 -2.64 -20.16
N ALA A 150 -8.08 -3.76 -19.52
CA ALA A 150 -9.42 -4.30 -19.29
C ALA A 150 -9.54 -4.91 -17.89
N PRO A 151 -10.76 -5.01 -17.34
CA PRO A 151 -10.97 -5.65 -16.05
C PRO A 151 -10.58 -7.14 -16.08
N ILE A 152 -9.96 -7.58 -15.02
CA ILE A 152 -9.64 -9.00 -14.78
C ILE A 152 -10.94 -9.74 -14.47
N ARG A 153 -11.13 -10.91 -15.06
CA ARG A 153 -12.27 -11.77 -14.75
C ARG A 153 -11.92 -12.71 -13.61
N VAL A 154 -12.20 -12.30 -12.37
CA VAL A 154 -12.01 -13.11 -11.17
C VAL A 154 -12.84 -14.40 -11.32
N ARG A 155 -12.21 -15.54 -11.06
CA ARG A 155 -12.84 -16.85 -11.12
C ARG A 155 -13.49 -17.17 -9.77
N LEU A 156 -14.57 -17.93 -9.81
CA LEU A 156 -15.24 -18.42 -8.61
C LEU A 156 -15.07 -19.93 -8.51
N VAL A 157 -14.64 -20.37 -7.35
CA VAL A 157 -14.53 -21.81 -7.01
C VAL A 157 -15.58 -22.12 -5.97
N ALA A 158 -16.53 -22.99 -6.33
CA ALA A 158 -17.56 -23.50 -5.41
C ALA A 158 -16.99 -24.57 -4.51
N ASP A 159 -17.31 -24.53 -3.25
CA ASP A 159 -16.97 -25.51 -2.23
C ASP A 159 -18.21 -26.38 -1.93
N ARG A 160 -18.32 -27.50 -2.63
CA ARG A 160 -19.46 -28.41 -2.54
C ARG A 160 -19.37 -29.42 -1.38
N ALA A 161 -18.20 -29.56 -0.79
CA ALA A 161 -17.96 -30.57 0.26
C ALA A 161 -17.51 -29.96 1.59
N GLY A 162 -17.52 -28.61 1.73
CA GLY A 162 -17.10 -27.95 2.95
C GLY A 162 -15.59 -28.14 3.25
N VAL A 163 -14.74 -28.11 2.21
CA VAL A 163 -13.29 -28.30 2.38
C VAL A 163 -12.54 -27.02 2.72
N LEU A 164 -13.19 -25.87 2.60
CA LEU A 164 -12.61 -24.57 2.90
C LEU A 164 -13.07 -24.05 4.27
N ASP A 165 -12.14 -23.62 5.07
CA ASP A 165 -12.43 -22.83 6.27
C ASP A 165 -12.84 -21.42 5.90
N ARG A 166 -13.63 -20.77 6.77
CA ARG A 166 -14.21 -19.43 6.56
C ARG A 166 -14.22 -18.62 7.84
N SER A 167 -14.20 -17.30 7.68
CA SER A 167 -14.35 -16.33 8.76
C SER A 167 -15.18 -15.13 8.27
N GLY A 168 -15.98 -14.55 9.16
CA GLY A 168 -16.84 -13.41 8.84
C GLY A 168 -18.07 -13.78 8.00
N ALA A 169 -18.47 -12.89 7.10
CA ALA A 169 -19.63 -13.04 6.24
C ALA A 169 -19.44 -14.06 5.10
N ASP A 170 -20.51 -14.46 4.48
CA ASP A 170 -20.45 -15.26 3.24
C ASP A 170 -20.05 -14.36 2.06
N PHE A 171 -19.11 -14.84 1.22
CA PHE A 171 -18.69 -14.10 0.03
C PHE A 171 -19.84 -13.77 -0.92
N ARG A 172 -20.89 -14.61 -0.96
CA ARG A 172 -22.09 -14.40 -1.80
C ARG A 172 -22.86 -13.13 -1.44
N THR A 173 -22.74 -12.65 -0.20
CA THR A 173 -23.37 -11.39 0.25
C THR A 173 -22.57 -10.14 -0.12
N HIS A 174 -21.33 -10.30 -0.61
CA HIS A 174 -20.48 -9.17 -0.98
C HIS A 174 -21.03 -8.48 -2.25
N PRO A 175 -21.07 -7.13 -2.34
CA PRO A 175 -21.65 -6.41 -3.47
C PRO A 175 -21.12 -6.84 -4.84
N MET A 176 -19.83 -7.17 -4.94
CA MET A 176 -19.23 -7.63 -6.20
C MET A 176 -19.77 -8.99 -6.70
N LEU A 177 -20.38 -9.79 -5.83
CA LEU A 177 -20.95 -11.11 -6.13
C LEU A 177 -22.48 -11.06 -6.09
N ALA A 178 -23.08 -10.01 -5.55
CA ALA A 178 -24.51 -9.83 -5.48
C ALA A 178 -25.12 -9.89 -6.90
N GLY A 179 -26.21 -10.61 -7.04
CA GLY A 179 -26.89 -10.81 -8.33
C GLY A 179 -26.32 -11.97 -9.17
N LEU A 180 -25.28 -12.66 -8.72
CA LEU A 180 -24.90 -13.95 -9.29
C LEU A 180 -25.73 -15.07 -8.65
N ASP A 181 -26.23 -15.99 -9.48
CA ASP A 181 -26.92 -17.19 -9.00
C ASP A 181 -25.90 -18.21 -8.48
N LEU A 182 -25.67 -18.19 -7.16
CA LEU A 182 -24.66 -18.98 -6.47
C LEU A 182 -25.32 -19.83 -5.38
N SER A 183 -25.54 -21.11 -5.69
CA SER A 183 -26.13 -22.09 -4.75
C SER A 183 -25.12 -22.51 -3.67
N ASP A 184 -23.89 -22.82 -4.09
CA ASP A 184 -22.82 -23.28 -3.20
C ASP A 184 -22.04 -22.10 -2.59
N PRO A 185 -21.42 -22.25 -1.40
CA PRO A 185 -20.44 -21.31 -0.92
C PRO A 185 -19.25 -21.21 -1.88
N VAL A 186 -18.76 -19.99 -2.12
CA VAL A 186 -17.70 -19.75 -3.10
C VAL A 186 -16.48 -19.10 -2.48
N VAL A 187 -15.30 -19.30 -3.11
CA VAL A 187 -14.10 -18.50 -2.92
C VAL A 187 -13.69 -17.85 -4.24
N PRO A 188 -13.50 -16.52 -4.29
CA PRO A 188 -12.95 -15.86 -5.47
C PRO A 188 -11.46 -16.13 -5.60
N VAL A 189 -11.01 -16.38 -6.84
CA VAL A 189 -9.62 -16.73 -7.15
C VAL A 189 -9.13 -15.92 -8.35
N HIS A 190 -7.90 -15.40 -8.24
CA HIS A 190 -7.27 -14.72 -9.37
C HIS A 190 -7.09 -15.70 -10.55
N PRO A 191 -7.44 -15.36 -11.81
CA PRO A 191 -7.41 -16.30 -12.93
C PRO A 191 -6.02 -16.91 -13.13
N TRP A 192 -4.95 -16.12 -13.07
CA TRP A 192 -3.58 -16.65 -13.15
C TRP A 192 -3.30 -17.68 -12.04
N GLN A 193 -3.72 -17.39 -10.80
CA GLN A 193 -3.53 -18.28 -9.65
C GLN A 193 -4.29 -19.60 -9.85
N LEU A 194 -5.51 -19.54 -10.36
CA LEU A 194 -6.31 -20.72 -10.65
C LEU A 194 -5.60 -21.63 -11.64
N GLU A 195 -5.17 -21.09 -12.78
CA GLU A 195 -4.59 -21.85 -13.88
C GLU A 195 -3.19 -22.39 -13.55
N HIS A 196 -2.33 -21.59 -12.91
CA HIS A 196 -0.93 -21.90 -12.72
C HIS A 196 -0.59 -22.55 -11.37
N ARG A 197 -1.51 -22.48 -10.39
CA ARG A 197 -1.26 -23.02 -9.05
C ARG A 197 -2.36 -23.95 -8.57
N ILE A 198 -3.61 -23.50 -8.58
CA ILE A 198 -4.71 -24.20 -7.92
C ILE A 198 -5.08 -25.49 -8.66
N LEU A 199 -5.36 -25.41 -9.96
CA LEU A 199 -5.74 -26.60 -10.75
C LEU A 199 -4.61 -27.63 -10.82
N PRO A 200 -3.32 -27.28 -11.05
CA PRO A 200 -2.24 -28.24 -11.03
C PRO A 200 -2.03 -28.91 -9.67
N GLN A 201 -2.16 -28.18 -8.57
CA GLN A 201 -1.84 -28.66 -7.23
C GLN A 201 -2.98 -29.44 -6.58
N TYR A 202 -4.24 -29.05 -6.84
CA TYR A 202 -5.44 -29.58 -6.18
C TYR A 202 -6.41 -30.26 -7.16
N GLY A 203 -5.90 -30.74 -8.29
CA GLY A 203 -6.71 -31.36 -9.34
C GLY A 203 -7.64 -32.48 -8.84
N ASP A 204 -7.24 -33.24 -7.78
CA ASP A 204 -8.08 -34.27 -7.18
C ASP A 204 -9.34 -33.73 -6.54
N LEU A 205 -9.30 -32.56 -5.91
CA LEU A 205 -10.47 -31.91 -5.32
C LEU A 205 -11.50 -31.49 -6.40
N PHE A 206 -11.00 -31.13 -7.58
CA PHE A 206 -11.86 -30.76 -8.72
C PHE A 206 -12.38 -32.01 -9.45
N ARG A 207 -11.54 -33.05 -9.67
CA ARG A 207 -11.98 -34.29 -10.30
C ARG A 207 -13.01 -35.07 -9.47
N SER A 208 -12.88 -35.01 -8.15
CA SER A 208 -13.86 -35.62 -7.24
C SER A 208 -15.13 -34.79 -7.05
N GLY A 209 -15.22 -33.60 -7.67
CA GLY A 209 -16.35 -32.69 -7.53
C GLY A 209 -16.48 -31.98 -6.17
N ARG A 210 -15.50 -32.14 -5.26
CA ARG A 210 -15.51 -31.46 -3.95
C ARG A 210 -15.34 -29.95 -4.09
N LEU A 211 -14.52 -29.52 -5.06
CA LEU A 211 -14.45 -28.14 -5.54
C LEU A 211 -14.88 -28.10 -7.01
N ALA A 212 -15.47 -26.99 -7.43
CA ALA A 212 -15.87 -26.81 -8.82
C ALA A 212 -15.58 -25.38 -9.30
N VAL A 213 -14.97 -25.23 -10.47
CA VAL A 213 -14.81 -23.90 -11.09
C VAL A 213 -16.15 -23.51 -11.74
N LEU A 214 -16.69 -22.38 -11.34
CA LEU A 214 -17.95 -21.88 -11.90
C LEU A 214 -17.72 -21.13 -13.23
N ASN A 215 -18.73 -21.12 -14.10
CA ASN A 215 -18.73 -20.33 -15.33
C ASN A 215 -18.86 -18.82 -15.02
N ALA A 216 -19.56 -18.47 -13.95
CA ALA A 216 -19.68 -17.11 -13.47
C ALA A 216 -18.32 -16.50 -13.14
N THR A 217 -18.13 -15.24 -13.50
CA THR A 217 -16.90 -14.46 -13.22
C THR A 217 -17.26 -13.08 -12.71
N VAL A 218 -16.37 -12.50 -11.90
CA VAL A 218 -16.51 -11.14 -11.38
C VAL A 218 -15.49 -10.23 -12.07
N PRO A 219 -15.93 -9.24 -12.87
CA PRO A 219 -15.02 -8.29 -13.47
C PRO A 219 -14.50 -7.31 -12.41
N ALA A 220 -13.16 -7.17 -12.31
CA ALA A 220 -12.51 -6.32 -11.32
C ALA A 220 -11.19 -5.74 -11.85
N TRP A 221 -10.75 -4.62 -11.29
CA TRP A 221 -9.54 -3.93 -11.67
C TRP A 221 -8.44 -4.10 -10.62
N PRO A 222 -7.17 -4.27 -11.01
CA PRO A 222 -6.08 -4.31 -10.04
C PRO A 222 -5.94 -2.95 -9.36
N THR A 223 -5.60 -2.99 -8.07
CA THR A 223 -5.16 -1.83 -7.29
C THR A 223 -3.62 -1.80 -7.22
N ALA A 224 -3.04 -0.79 -6.56
CA ALA A 224 -1.60 -0.73 -6.33
C ALA A 224 -1.04 -1.96 -5.58
N ALA A 225 -1.89 -2.72 -4.88
CA ALA A 225 -1.52 -4.00 -4.25
C ALA A 225 -1.42 -5.17 -5.23
N ILE A 226 -1.87 -5.02 -6.48
CA ILE A 226 -1.92 -6.01 -7.56
C ILE A 226 -2.88 -7.18 -7.26
N ARG A 227 -2.73 -7.84 -6.12
CA ARG A 227 -3.57 -8.96 -5.67
C ARG A 227 -4.91 -8.55 -5.05
N THR A 228 -5.07 -7.27 -4.75
CA THR A 228 -6.36 -6.70 -4.33
C THR A 228 -7.01 -6.08 -5.55
N LEU A 229 -8.22 -6.54 -5.87
CA LEU A 229 -8.94 -6.14 -7.05
C LEU A 229 -10.17 -5.33 -6.64
N ALA A 230 -10.35 -4.14 -7.21
CA ALA A 230 -11.52 -3.29 -7.03
C ALA A 230 -12.61 -3.66 -8.04
N GLY A 231 -13.85 -3.67 -7.61
CA GLY A 231 -14.98 -4.03 -8.46
C GLY A 231 -15.14 -3.11 -9.69
N HIS A 232 -15.60 -3.69 -10.82
CA HIS A 232 -15.81 -2.94 -12.07
C HIS A 232 -17.22 -2.36 -12.17
N ARG A 233 -18.23 -3.15 -11.82
CA ARG A 233 -19.65 -2.78 -11.92
C ARG A 233 -20.34 -2.62 -10.57
N ALA A 234 -19.75 -3.21 -9.55
CA ALA A 234 -20.24 -3.15 -8.18
C ALA A 234 -19.09 -2.80 -7.26
N PRO A 235 -19.30 -1.96 -6.24
CA PRO A 235 -18.25 -1.46 -5.36
C PRO A 235 -17.70 -2.55 -4.43
N GLY A 236 -16.50 -2.31 -3.88
CA GLY A 236 -15.82 -3.19 -2.93
C GLY A 236 -14.57 -3.83 -3.50
N PHE A 237 -13.90 -4.67 -2.70
CA PHE A 237 -12.60 -5.23 -3.05
C PHE A 237 -12.52 -6.72 -2.73
N LEU A 238 -11.75 -7.45 -3.55
CA LEU A 238 -11.36 -8.83 -3.31
C LEU A 238 -9.83 -8.91 -3.23
N LYS A 239 -9.30 -9.29 -2.07
CA LYS A 239 -7.88 -9.54 -1.86
C LYS A 239 -7.62 -11.03 -2.03
N LEU A 240 -6.89 -11.40 -3.07
CA LEU A 240 -6.71 -12.76 -3.53
C LEU A 240 -5.27 -13.23 -3.34
N ALA A 241 -5.06 -14.50 -3.01
CA ALA A 241 -3.74 -15.10 -3.06
C ALA A 241 -3.22 -15.06 -4.50
N LEU A 242 -1.93 -14.72 -4.64
CA LEU A 242 -1.26 -14.61 -5.92
C LEU A 242 0.19 -15.10 -5.78
N GLY A 243 0.51 -16.25 -6.32
CA GLY A 243 1.75 -16.98 -6.11
C GLY A 243 2.95 -16.45 -6.91
N ILE A 244 3.07 -15.12 -7.05
CA ILE A 244 4.22 -14.44 -7.65
C ILE A 244 4.95 -13.60 -6.60
N HIS A 245 6.23 -13.30 -6.85
CA HIS A 245 6.97 -12.34 -6.03
C HIS A 245 6.68 -10.91 -6.49
N ILE A 246 6.21 -10.09 -5.56
CA ILE A 246 6.01 -8.67 -5.74
C ILE A 246 6.82 -7.95 -4.66
N THR A 247 7.69 -7.03 -5.06
CA THR A 247 8.66 -6.39 -4.16
C THR A 247 9.62 -7.45 -3.58
N SER A 248 9.51 -7.78 -2.30
CA SER A 248 10.42 -8.69 -1.61
C SER A 248 9.78 -10.02 -1.20
N THR A 249 8.49 -10.23 -1.45
CA THR A 249 7.78 -11.40 -0.92
C THR A 249 6.80 -12.00 -1.93
N ARG A 250 6.59 -13.30 -1.81
CA ARG A 250 5.51 -13.99 -2.49
C ARG A 250 4.16 -13.58 -1.91
N ARG A 251 3.20 -13.28 -2.77
CA ARG A 251 1.92 -12.66 -2.38
C ARG A 251 0.80 -13.65 -2.06
N ASP A 252 1.16 -14.79 -1.49
CA ASP A 252 0.17 -15.69 -0.87
C ASP A 252 -0.47 -15.02 0.37
N ILE A 253 -1.62 -15.54 0.79
CA ILE A 253 -2.30 -15.09 2.01
C ILE A 253 -2.31 -16.24 3.01
N SER A 254 -1.83 -16.01 4.23
CA SER A 254 -1.86 -17.05 5.25
C SER A 254 -3.29 -17.30 5.74
N PRO A 255 -3.62 -18.54 6.13
CA PRO A 255 -4.87 -18.85 6.81
C PRO A 255 -5.14 -17.92 8.01
N ALA A 256 -4.12 -17.66 8.82
CA ALA A 256 -4.21 -16.72 9.94
C ALA A 256 -4.64 -15.32 9.51
N THR A 257 -4.12 -14.81 8.40
CA THR A 257 -4.52 -13.49 7.87
C THR A 257 -5.99 -13.49 7.45
N ALA A 258 -6.47 -14.54 6.76
CA ALA A 258 -7.86 -14.63 6.32
C ALA A 258 -8.83 -14.83 7.49
N LEU A 259 -8.44 -15.61 8.50
CA LEU A 259 -9.19 -15.79 9.74
C LEU A 259 -9.36 -14.47 10.49
N LEU A 260 -8.26 -13.74 10.66
CA LEU A 260 -8.22 -12.53 11.51
C LEU A 260 -8.77 -11.29 10.82
N ALA A 261 -8.79 -11.22 9.50
CA ALA A 261 -9.16 -10.02 8.77
C ALA A 261 -10.55 -9.46 9.17
N PRO A 262 -11.65 -10.23 9.12
CA PRO A 262 -12.97 -9.72 9.55
C PRO A 262 -13.05 -9.51 11.08
N VAL A 263 -12.37 -10.33 11.88
CA VAL A 263 -12.37 -10.21 13.34
C VAL A 263 -11.72 -8.90 13.79
N LEU A 264 -10.51 -8.62 13.29
CA LEU A 264 -9.81 -7.37 13.62
C LEU A 264 -10.54 -6.16 13.05
N SER A 265 -11.13 -6.28 11.87
CA SER A 265 -11.94 -5.20 11.28
C SER A 265 -13.11 -4.82 12.18
N ALA A 266 -13.81 -5.78 12.76
CA ALA A 266 -14.93 -5.51 13.67
C ALA A 266 -14.47 -4.77 14.93
N HIS A 267 -13.38 -5.22 15.57
CA HIS A 267 -12.83 -4.56 16.76
C HIS A 267 -12.36 -3.14 16.47
N LEU A 268 -11.59 -2.95 15.39
CA LEU A 268 -11.04 -1.64 15.06
C LEU A 268 -12.11 -0.65 14.59
N THR A 269 -13.13 -1.11 13.86
CA THR A 269 -14.27 -0.27 13.48
C THR A 269 -15.03 0.22 14.72
N ALA A 270 -15.19 -0.62 15.74
CA ALA A 270 -15.82 -0.22 16.99
C ALA A 270 -15.00 0.84 17.75
N LEU A 271 -13.65 0.74 17.73
CA LEU A 271 -12.77 1.75 18.32
C LEU A 271 -12.81 3.10 17.59
N ASP A 272 -13.07 3.09 16.27
CA ASP A 272 -13.08 4.29 15.42
C ASP A 272 -14.46 4.96 15.30
N ALA A 273 -15.50 4.47 15.99
CA ALA A 273 -16.88 4.90 15.78
C ALA A 273 -17.11 6.43 15.87
N ALA A 274 -16.33 7.13 16.73
CA ALA A 274 -16.41 8.58 16.92
C ALA A 274 -15.22 9.37 16.34
N ALA A 275 -14.24 8.71 15.72
CA ALA A 275 -13.01 9.35 15.25
C ALA A 275 -13.14 9.85 13.81
N PRO A 276 -12.35 10.87 13.38
CA PRO A 276 -12.23 11.26 11.97
C PRO A 276 -11.44 10.22 11.13
N HIS A 277 -10.88 9.21 11.77
CA HIS A 277 -10.21 8.09 11.14
C HIS A 277 -11.21 6.93 10.93
N ARG A 278 -11.25 6.39 9.74
CA ARG A 278 -12.14 5.29 9.33
C ARG A 278 -11.34 4.09 8.86
N LEU A 279 -11.84 2.90 9.14
CA LEU A 279 -11.31 1.66 8.59
C LEU A 279 -12.25 1.12 7.52
N VAL A 280 -11.74 0.76 6.34
CA VAL A 280 -12.47 -0.05 5.35
C VAL A 280 -12.42 -1.50 5.82
N PRO A 281 -13.52 -2.07 6.32
CA PRO A 281 -13.49 -3.37 6.97
C PRO A 281 -13.30 -4.52 5.97
N ASP A 282 -12.50 -5.49 6.34
CA ASP A 282 -12.51 -6.81 5.74
C ASP A 282 -13.73 -7.57 6.28
N LEU A 283 -14.59 -8.09 5.39
CA LEU A 283 -15.91 -8.64 5.73
C LEU A 283 -15.90 -10.16 5.83
N ALA A 284 -15.10 -10.81 4.98
CA ALA A 284 -15.05 -12.26 4.85
C ALA A 284 -13.64 -12.74 4.57
N GLY A 285 -13.33 -13.94 5.05
CA GLY A 285 -12.13 -14.68 4.71
C GLY A 285 -12.46 -16.15 4.37
N ALA A 286 -11.77 -16.75 3.39
CA ALA A 286 -11.84 -18.17 3.12
C ALA A 286 -10.47 -18.71 2.72
N TRP A 287 -10.15 -19.94 3.09
CA TRP A 287 -8.89 -20.57 2.80
C TRP A 287 -8.99 -22.09 2.79
N LEU A 288 -8.09 -22.74 2.04
CA LEU A 288 -7.90 -24.19 2.16
C LEU A 288 -7.02 -24.47 3.40
N PRO A 289 -7.45 -25.33 4.35
CA PRO A 289 -6.71 -25.62 5.57
C PRO A 289 -5.24 -25.97 5.33
N GLY A 290 -4.35 -25.33 6.07
CA GLY A 290 -2.90 -25.53 5.97
C GLY A 290 -2.26 -24.98 4.67
N ARG A 291 -3.01 -24.27 3.82
CA ARG A 291 -2.53 -23.74 2.53
C ARG A 291 -2.65 -22.22 2.48
N ARG A 292 -1.77 -21.60 1.69
CA ARG A 292 -1.69 -20.13 1.55
C ARG A 292 -2.10 -19.63 0.18
N ASP A 293 -2.24 -20.51 -0.78
CA ASP A 293 -2.40 -20.25 -2.20
C ASP A 293 -3.86 -20.29 -2.69
N LEU A 294 -4.76 -20.98 -1.96
CA LEU A 294 -6.21 -20.90 -2.16
C LEU A 294 -6.82 -20.17 -0.96
N THR A 295 -6.66 -18.85 -0.97
CA THR A 295 -7.10 -17.95 0.10
C THR A 295 -7.61 -16.65 -0.50
N ALA A 296 -8.72 -16.14 0.03
CA ALA A 296 -9.30 -14.85 -0.36
C ALA A 296 -9.86 -14.10 0.85
N ILE A 297 -9.90 -12.77 0.73
CA ILE A 297 -10.55 -11.86 1.69
C ILE A 297 -11.44 -10.92 0.88
N ALA A 298 -12.68 -10.71 1.32
CA ALA A 298 -13.59 -9.70 0.78
C ALA A 298 -13.57 -8.47 1.68
N ARG A 299 -13.44 -7.28 1.08
CA ARG A 299 -13.38 -5.99 1.77
C ARG A 299 -14.51 -5.09 1.32
N ALA A 300 -15.08 -4.34 2.25
CA ALA A 300 -16.18 -3.41 2.02
C ALA A 300 -15.86 -2.36 0.94
N PRO A 301 -16.88 -1.77 0.32
CA PRO A 301 -16.76 -0.56 -0.49
C PRO A 301 -16.25 0.64 0.30
N LEU A 302 -15.53 1.56 -0.35
CA LEU A 302 -15.14 2.85 0.24
C LEU A 302 -16.35 3.71 0.59
N SER A 303 -17.37 3.66 -0.24
CA SER A 303 -18.63 4.39 -0.03
C SER A 303 -19.36 4.06 1.28
N THR A 304 -18.98 2.96 1.96
CA THR A 304 -19.55 2.61 3.29
C THR A 304 -18.89 3.37 4.45
N VAL A 305 -17.73 3.98 4.24
CA VAL A 305 -16.95 4.63 5.31
C VAL A 305 -16.58 6.08 5.00
N VAL A 306 -16.60 6.46 3.72
CA VAL A 306 -16.26 7.82 3.28
C VAL A 306 -17.47 8.74 3.44
N PRO A 307 -17.32 9.98 3.95
CA PRO A 307 -18.43 10.93 4.05
C PRO A 307 -19.08 11.21 2.68
N ALA A 308 -20.39 11.31 2.66
CA ALA A 308 -21.16 11.63 1.44
C ALA A 308 -20.72 12.97 0.86
N GLY A 309 -20.66 13.07 -0.46
CA GLY A 309 -20.25 14.30 -1.16
C GLY A 309 -18.75 14.55 -1.22
N THR A 310 -17.93 13.66 -0.68
CA THR A 310 -16.47 13.78 -0.72
C THR A 310 -15.85 12.84 -1.77
N VAL A 311 -14.60 13.12 -2.15
CA VAL A 311 -13.77 12.24 -2.97
C VAL A 311 -12.81 11.48 -2.08
N CYS A 312 -12.64 10.18 -2.28
CA CYS A 312 -11.65 9.39 -1.57
C CYS A 312 -10.37 9.25 -2.41
N VAL A 313 -9.27 9.83 -1.94
CA VAL A 313 -8.00 9.88 -2.64
C VAL A 313 -7.01 8.90 -1.99
N PRO A 314 -6.52 7.87 -2.71
CA PRO A 314 -5.43 7.04 -2.23
C PRO A 314 -4.15 7.85 -2.01
N ALA A 315 -3.48 7.67 -0.88
CA ALA A 315 -2.27 8.45 -0.56
C ALA A 315 -1.13 8.16 -1.56
N THR A 316 -1.11 6.97 -2.18
CA THR A 316 -0.21 6.67 -3.31
C THR A 316 -0.43 7.59 -4.51
N ALA A 317 -1.66 8.02 -4.74
CA ALA A 317 -1.99 8.96 -5.82
C ALA A 317 -1.56 10.38 -5.46
N LEU A 318 -1.65 10.79 -4.18
CA LEU A 318 -1.22 12.12 -3.74
C LEU A 318 0.26 12.37 -4.02
N ALA A 319 1.11 11.37 -3.81
CA ALA A 319 2.55 11.48 -4.08
C ALA A 319 2.91 11.38 -5.58
N ALA A 320 1.98 10.96 -6.44
CA ALA A 320 2.22 10.77 -7.86
C ALA A 320 2.00 12.06 -8.66
N ALA A 321 2.75 12.20 -9.77
CA ALA A 321 2.59 13.34 -10.66
C ALA A 321 1.24 13.31 -11.40
N SER A 322 0.53 14.43 -11.36
CA SER A 322 -0.71 14.64 -12.10
C SER A 322 -0.46 14.66 -13.62
N PRO A 323 -1.29 13.99 -14.40
CA PRO A 323 -1.22 14.08 -15.86
C PRO A 323 -1.71 15.43 -16.41
N VAL A 324 -2.32 16.28 -15.61
CA VAL A 324 -2.88 17.57 -16.01
C VAL A 324 -1.85 18.68 -15.84
N THR A 325 -1.27 18.79 -14.65
CA THR A 325 -0.36 19.88 -14.29
C THR A 325 1.11 19.48 -14.29
N GLY A 326 1.41 18.18 -14.17
CA GLY A 326 2.78 17.66 -14.02
C GLY A 326 3.32 17.66 -12.59
N VAL A 327 2.75 18.45 -11.67
CA VAL A 327 3.10 18.42 -10.24
C VAL A 327 2.42 17.24 -9.52
N SER A 328 2.81 16.94 -8.29
CA SER A 328 2.13 15.91 -7.50
C SER A 328 0.66 16.25 -7.27
N LEU A 329 -0.21 15.24 -7.18
CA LEU A 329 -1.63 15.47 -6.89
C LEU A 329 -1.81 16.15 -5.52
N ALA A 330 -0.93 15.89 -4.54
CA ALA A 330 -0.91 16.63 -3.27
C ALA A 330 -0.68 18.13 -3.48
N ALA A 331 0.24 18.50 -4.37
CA ALA A 331 0.48 19.90 -4.70
C ALA A 331 -0.71 20.56 -5.40
N GLU A 332 -1.44 19.85 -6.25
CA GLU A 332 -2.69 20.39 -6.83
C GLU A 332 -3.73 20.70 -5.75
N TYR A 333 -3.91 19.82 -4.76
CA TYR A 333 -4.81 20.07 -3.64
C TYR A 333 -4.31 21.23 -2.76
N ALA A 334 -3.01 21.28 -2.47
CA ALA A 334 -2.41 22.35 -1.70
C ALA A 334 -2.52 23.73 -2.40
N HIS A 335 -2.27 23.79 -3.70
CA HIS A 335 -2.47 25.01 -4.50
C HIS A 335 -3.95 25.44 -4.53
N TRP A 336 -4.87 24.47 -4.61
CA TRP A 336 -6.31 24.77 -4.55
C TRP A 336 -6.73 25.24 -3.16
N HIS A 337 -6.13 24.72 -2.11
CA HIS A 337 -6.32 25.17 -0.72
C HIS A 337 -5.75 26.59 -0.48
N GLY A 338 -4.68 26.94 -1.17
CA GLY A 338 -4.01 28.22 -1.09
C GLY A 338 -2.83 28.30 -0.11
N ASP A 339 -2.57 27.24 0.66
CA ASP A 339 -1.48 27.16 1.63
C ASP A 339 -1.03 25.70 1.79
N ALA A 340 0.19 25.37 1.34
CA ALA A 340 0.71 24.02 1.37
C ALA A 340 1.04 23.53 2.80
N ASP A 341 1.51 24.43 3.65
CA ASP A 341 1.86 24.15 5.05
C ASP A 341 0.58 23.86 5.86
N ALA A 342 -0.43 24.70 5.72
CA ALA A 342 -1.73 24.49 6.37
C ALA A 342 -2.41 23.20 5.87
N TRP A 343 -2.32 22.93 4.56
CA TRP A 343 -2.90 21.72 3.98
C TRP A 343 -2.26 20.44 4.53
N LEU A 344 -0.91 20.36 4.56
CA LEU A 344 -0.23 19.18 5.07
C LEU A 344 -0.40 18.99 6.58
N ARG A 345 -0.46 20.11 7.36
CA ARG A 345 -0.82 20.06 8.79
C ARG A 345 -2.23 19.51 9.01
N ALA A 346 -3.21 19.98 8.25
CA ALA A 346 -4.58 19.45 8.33
C ALA A 346 -4.64 17.97 7.97
N TYR A 347 -3.92 17.56 6.92
CA TYR A 347 -3.79 16.15 6.53
C TYR A 347 -3.17 15.32 7.66
N ALA A 348 -2.04 15.73 8.21
CA ALA A 348 -1.34 15.02 9.28
C ALA A 348 -2.19 14.92 10.56
N ALA A 349 -2.98 15.93 10.89
CA ALA A 349 -3.88 15.93 12.03
C ALA A 349 -5.00 14.87 11.93
N LEU A 350 -5.36 14.42 10.72
CA LEU A 350 -6.32 13.33 10.55
C LEU A 350 -5.70 11.94 10.78
N PHE A 351 -4.41 11.77 10.49
CA PHE A 351 -3.75 10.47 10.56
C PHE A 351 -2.98 10.26 11.86
N VAL A 352 -2.20 11.26 12.32
CA VAL A 352 -1.22 11.07 13.39
C VAL A 352 -1.88 10.78 14.73
N PRO A 353 -2.81 11.60 15.27
CA PRO A 353 -3.39 11.32 16.57
C PRO A 353 -4.10 9.96 16.66
N PRO A 354 -4.99 9.55 15.73
CA PRO A 354 -5.70 8.29 15.86
C PRO A 354 -4.80 7.06 15.63
N VAL A 355 -3.76 7.16 14.79
CA VAL A 355 -2.80 6.07 14.59
C VAL A 355 -1.91 5.90 15.82
N LEU A 356 -1.43 7.00 16.42
CA LEU A 356 -0.61 6.93 17.64
C LEU A 356 -1.42 6.49 18.87
N ALA A 357 -2.68 6.91 18.99
CA ALA A 357 -3.56 6.43 20.05
C ALA A 357 -3.78 4.92 19.97
N LYS A 358 -3.95 4.35 18.76
CA LYS A 358 -4.01 2.91 18.56
C LYS A 358 -2.69 2.22 18.90
N ALA A 359 -1.56 2.82 18.50
CA ALA A 359 -0.24 2.29 18.85
C ALA A 359 -0.04 2.22 20.38
N ALA A 360 -0.46 3.24 21.12
CA ALA A 360 -0.42 3.25 22.58
C ALA A 360 -1.27 2.13 23.22
N MET A 361 -2.34 1.69 22.52
CA MET A 361 -3.16 0.53 22.90
C MET A 361 -2.60 -0.81 22.36
N GLY A 362 -1.37 -0.85 21.86
CA GLY A 362 -0.76 -2.06 21.32
C GLY A 362 -1.16 -2.43 19.89
N ILE A 363 -1.74 -1.50 19.12
CA ILE A 363 -2.23 -1.73 17.76
C ILE A 363 -1.43 -0.90 16.76
N GLY A 364 -0.37 -1.47 16.21
CA GLY A 364 0.47 -0.84 15.18
C GLY A 364 -0.13 -1.02 13.78
N LEU A 365 -0.82 -0.01 13.27
CA LEU A 365 -1.33 -0.01 11.90
C LEU A 365 -0.20 0.12 10.89
N GLU A 366 -0.38 -0.48 9.72
CA GLU A 366 0.53 -0.32 8.58
C GLU A 366 0.07 0.86 7.71
N ALA A 367 0.21 2.09 8.26
CA ALA A 367 -0.32 3.34 7.70
C ALA A 367 0.61 3.96 6.63
N HIS A 368 1.17 3.15 5.72
CA HIS A 368 1.92 3.64 4.57
C HIS A 368 0.98 4.09 3.43
N LEU A 369 1.51 4.74 2.40
CA LEU A 369 0.75 5.33 1.28
C LEU A 369 -0.27 4.36 0.65
N GLN A 370 0.05 3.08 0.47
CA GLN A 370 -0.83 2.10 -0.17
C GLN A 370 -2.06 1.75 0.67
N ASN A 371 -1.92 1.75 2.01
CA ASN A 371 -2.99 1.39 2.93
C ASN A 371 -3.76 2.58 3.47
N SER A 372 -3.35 3.80 3.11
CA SER A 372 -3.96 5.05 3.54
C SER A 372 -4.68 5.75 2.39
N LEU A 373 -5.85 6.28 2.67
CA LEU A 373 -6.63 7.12 1.78
C LEU A 373 -7.13 8.33 2.59
N VAL A 374 -7.50 9.39 1.92
CA VAL A 374 -8.09 10.58 2.54
C VAL A 374 -9.38 10.96 1.83
N ALA A 375 -10.41 11.27 2.61
CA ALA A 375 -11.61 11.89 2.08
C ALA A 375 -11.39 13.41 1.96
N MET A 376 -11.70 13.95 0.78
CA MET A 376 -11.51 15.35 0.44
C MET A 376 -12.87 16.01 0.19
N ASP A 377 -13.14 17.13 0.86
CA ASP A 377 -14.23 18.04 0.53
C ASP A 377 -13.64 19.26 -0.19
N GLY A 378 -13.79 19.30 -1.51
CA GLY A 378 -13.00 20.23 -2.32
C GLY A 378 -11.51 20.04 -2.05
N PRO A 379 -10.78 21.12 -1.66
CA PRO A 379 -9.35 21.04 -1.34
C PRO A 379 -9.06 20.56 0.10
N VAL A 380 -10.09 20.43 0.97
CA VAL A 380 -9.91 20.22 2.41
C VAL A 380 -9.91 18.74 2.74
N PRO A 381 -8.87 18.21 3.39
CA PRO A 381 -8.88 16.85 3.93
C PRO A 381 -9.81 16.76 5.15
N VAL A 382 -10.81 15.87 5.12
CA VAL A 382 -11.87 15.81 6.16
C VAL A 382 -11.92 14.49 6.93
N ALA A 383 -11.42 13.39 6.39
CA ALA A 383 -11.32 12.13 7.12
C ALA A 383 -10.15 11.28 6.62
N ALA A 384 -9.41 10.68 7.53
CA ALA A 384 -8.44 9.64 7.22
C ALA A 384 -9.15 8.29 7.04
N VAL A 385 -8.69 7.51 6.07
CA VAL A 385 -9.22 6.18 5.79
C VAL A 385 -8.07 5.19 5.71
N SER A 386 -8.15 4.10 6.46
CA SER A 386 -7.20 2.99 6.42
C SER A 386 -7.83 1.73 5.86
N ARG A 387 -7.03 0.91 5.22
CA ARG A 387 -7.42 -0.42 4.72
C ARG A 387 -6.29 -1.42 4.92
N ASP A 388 -6.60 -2.70 4.95
CA ASP A 388 -5.65 -3.82 5.01
C ASP A 388 -4.92 -3.97 6.36
N LEU A 389 -5.40 -4.92 7.15
CA LEU A 389 -4.85 -5.23 8.48
C LEU A 389 -3.80 -6.36 8.46
N GLY A 390 -3.49 -6.91 7.28
CA GLY A 390 -2.57 -8.06 7.17
C GLY A 390 -1.12 -7.76 7.58
N GLY A 391 -0.72 -6.49 7.60
CA GLY A 391 0.60 -6.04 8.06
C GLY A 391 0.60 -5.35 9.42
N ALA A 392 -0.54 -5.29 10.11
CA ALA A 392 -0.63 -4.72 11.45
C ALA A 392 0.26 -5.47 12.47
N ARG A 393 0.53 -4.84 13.60
CA ARG A 393 1.20 -5.46 14.77
C ARG A 393 0.31 -5.32 15.99
N LEU A 394 0.06 -6.42 16.67
CA LEU A 394 -0.75 -6.47 17.89
C LEU A 394 0.09 -6.97 19.07
N HIS A 395 0.27 -6.13 20.06
CA HIS A 395 0.85 -6.52 21.36
C HIS A 395 -0.30 -6.96 22.27
N LEU A 396 -0.58 -8.27 22.30
CA LEU A 396 -1.75 -8.84 22.96
C LEU A 396 -1.96 -8.38 24.41
N PRO A 397 -0.90 -8.22 25.26
CA PRO A 397 -1.10 -7.72 26.61
C PRO A 397 -1.65 -6.30 26.70
N SER A 398 -1.61 -5.51 25.64
CA SER A 398 -2.01 -4.09 25.62
C SER A 398 -3.30 -3.83 24.85
N VAL A 399 -3.72 -4.73 23.93
CA VAL A 399 -4.93 -4.48 23.13
C VAL A 399 -6.19 -4.50 24.01
N PRO A 400 -7.17 -3.59 23.78
CA PRO A 400 -8.36 -3.45 24.62
C PRO A 400 -9.50 -4.42 24.26
N PHE A 401 -9.20 -5.53 23.60
CA PHE A 401 -10.16 -6.56 23.20
C PHE A 401 -9.51 -7.95 23.16
N ASP A 402 -10.34 -8.96 23.36
CA ASP A 402 -9.89 -10.35 23.29
C ASP A 402 -9.80 -10.82 21.84
N VAL A 403 -8.65 -11.32 21.46
CA VAL A 403 -8.42 -11.95 20.16
C VAL A 403 -7.42 -13.10 20.29
N ALA A 404 -7.80 -14.26 19.79
CA ALA A 404 -6.91 -15.42 19.71
C ALA A 404 -6.09 -15.34 18.41
N LEU A 405 -4.78 -15.21 18.53
CA LEU A 405 -3.88 -15.27 17.37
C LEU A 405 -3.43 -16.72 17.14
N PRO A 406 -3.57 -17.26 15.92
CA PRO A 406 -2.96 -18.53 15.56
C PRO A 406 -1.44 -18.51 15.79
N PRO A 407 -0.83 -19.64 16.17
CA PRO A 407 0.62 -19.74 16.34
C PRO A 407 1.38 -19.27 15.11
N GLY A 408 2.42 -18.45 15.31
CA GLY A 408 3.21 -17.88 14.20
C GLY A 408 2.46 -16.83 13.37
N SER A 409 1.37 -16.26 13.90
CA SER A 409 0.66 -15.18 13.22
C SER A 409 1.57 -13.99 12.95
N PRO A 410 1.63 -13.47 11.72
CA PRO A 410 2.51 -12.35 11.38
C PRO A 410 2.09 -11.02 12.02
N VAL A 411 0.86 -10.95 12.55
CA VAL A 411 0.36 -9.74 13.24
C VAL A 411 0.76 -9.70 14.72
N ASN A 412 1.28 -10.80 15.29
CA ASN A 412 1.73 -10.81 16.68
C ASN A 412 2.98 -9.93 16.85
N ALA A 413 2.93 -9.00 17.82
CA ALA A 413 4.07 -8.23 18.28
C ALA A 413 4.54 -8.75 19.65
N ALA A 414 5.82 -9.10 19.74
CA ALA A 414 6.42 -9.57 20.99
C ALA A 414 6.62 -8.45 22.01
N SER A 415 6.65 -7.20 21.57
CA SER A 415 6.82 -6.01 22.43
C SER A 415 6.15 -4.78 21.84
N MET A 416 5.94 -3.77 22.69
CA MET A 416 5.47 -2.45 22.26
C MET A 416 6.47 -1.75 21.33
N ASP A 417 7.77 -2.07 21.39
CA ASP A 417 8.77 -1.49 20.48
C ASP A 417 8.54 -1.94 19.05
N GLN A 418 8.10 -3.18 18.82
CA GLN A 418 7.69 -3.63 17.48
C GLN A 418 6.47 -2.89 16.97
N VAL A 419 5.53 -2.52 17.85
CA VAL A 419 4.36 -1.70 17.51
C VAL A 419 4.81 -0.29 17.11
N ARG A 420 5.67 0.35 17.93
CA ARG A 420 6.22 1.69 17.70
C ARG A 420 7.04 1.76 16.40
N ALA A 421 7.94 0.80 16.21
CA ALA A 421 8.77 0.71 15.01
C ALA A 421 7.91 0.56 13.74
N LYS A 422 6.86 -0.27 13.77
CA LYS A 422 5.90 -0.41 12.66
C LYS A 422 5.27 0.93 12.30
N VAL A 423 4.77 1.66 13.28
CA VAL A 423 4.11 2.96 13.05
C VAL A 423 5.12 4.01 12.58
N ALA A 424 6.27 4.13 13.24
CA ALA A 424 7.32 5.08 12.85
C ALA A 424 7.76 4.89 11.40
N TYR A 425 8.00 3.64 10.99
CA TYR A 425 8.39 3.32 9.62
C TYR A 425 7.28 3.59 8.61
N THR A 426 6.03 3.20 8.89
CA THR A 426 4.96 3.27 7.90
C THR A 426 4.35 4.67 7.81
N LEU A 427 4.04 5.32 8.95
CA LEU A 427 3.38 6.63 8.96
C LEU A 427 4.36 7.77 8.69
N PHE A 428 5.51 7.82 9.40
CA PHE A 428 6.40 8.96 9.26
C PHE A 428 7.31 8.82 8.04
N GLN A 429 8.01 7.67 7.89
CA GLN A 429 9.05 7.53 6.87
C GLN A 429 8.48 7.21 5.47
N ASN A 430 7.41 6.39 5.37
CA ASN A 430 6.85 5.98 4.07
C ASN A 430 5.63 6.80 3.62
N HIS A 431 4.93 7.46 4.53
CA HIS A 431 3.72 8.19 4.20
C HIS A 431 3.96 9.70 4.25
N LEU A 432 4.14 10.28 5.45
CA LEU A 432 4.26 11.73 5.59
C LEU A 432 5.54 12.27 4.93
N ALA A 433 6.66 11.57 5.03
CA ALA A 433 7.90 12.00 4.38
C ALA A 433 7.76 12.07 2.84
N ALA A 434 7.05 11.12 2.25
CA ALA A 434 6.81 11.13 0.82
C ALA A 434 5.94 12.31 0.36
N LEU A 435 4.90 12.65 1.15
CA LEU A 435 4.05 13.81 0.85
C LEU A 435 4.79 15.13 1.11
N ALA A 436 5.53 15.25 2.22
CA ALA A 436 6.32 16.43 2.51
C ALA A 436 7.36 16.69 1.41
N THR A 437 8.08 15.65 0.98
CA THR A 437 9.06 15.73 -0.13
C THR A 437 8.39 16.18 -1.44
N ALA A 438 7.21 15.64 -1.77
CA ALA A 438 6.48 16.03 -2.96
C ALA A 438 6.01 17.50 -2.90
N LEU A 439 5.47 17.95 -1.76
CA LEU A 439 5.00 19.31 -1.57
C LEU A 439 6.13 20.35 -1.50
N GLU A 440 7.26 20.00 -0.88
CA GLU A 440 8.45 20.84 -0.88
C GLU A 440 8.96 21.10 -2.30
N ARG A 441 9.01 20.05 -3.14
CA ARG A 441 9.40 20.17 -4.54
C ARG A 441 8.40 20.95 -5.40
N ASP A 442 7.08 20.69 -5.21
CA ASP A 442 6.04 21.07 -6.16
C ASP A 442 5.18 22.25 -5.69
N ALA A 443 5.17 22.59 -4.39
CA ALA A 443 4.30 23.60 -3.79
C ALA A 443 4.99 24.52 -2.77
N GLY A 444 6.31 24.42 -2.61
CA GLY A 444 7.10 25.31 -1.76
C GLY A 444 6.87 25.12 -0.25
N LEU A 445 6.49 23.90 0.19
CA LEU A 445 6.34 23.56 1.60
C LEU A 445 7.63 23.86 2.38
N ASP A 446 7.53 24.49 3.55
CA ASP A 446 8.60 24.53 4.54
C ASP A 446 8.63 23.19 5.31
N ALA A 447 9.40 22.25 4.79
CA ALA A 447 9.48 20.92 5.39
C ALA A 447 10.05 20.97 6.83
N ALA A 448 10.98 21.89 7.13
CA ALA A 448 11.55 22.01 8.48
C ALA A 448 10.49 22.50 9.48
N ALA A 449 9.70 23.52 9.10
CA ALA A 449 8.57 24.00 9.91
C ALA A 449 7.52 22.89 10.10
N PHE A 450 7.15 22.18 9.04
CA PHE A 450 6.19 21.06 9.13
C PHE A 450 6.62 19.98 10.14
N TRP A 451 7.87 19.54 10.09
CA TRP A 451 8.37 18.50 11.02
C TRP A 451 8.46 19.01 12.46
N ALA A 452 8.74 20.31 12.62
CA ALA A 452 8.70 20.97 13.92
C ALA A 452 7.30 21.01 14.51
N ASP A 453 6.30 21.39 13.71
CA ASP A 453 4.89 21.44 14.12
C ASP A 453 4.35 20.02 14.42
N LEU A 454 4.78 19.02 13.65
CA LEU A 454 4.42 17.63 13.90
C LEU A 454 5.00 17.12 15.22
N ALA A 455 6.23 17.50 15.56
CA ALA A 455 6.82 17.18 16.85
C ALA A 455 6.02 17.83 18.01
N ASP A 456 5.60 19.08 17.87
CA ASP A 456 4.75 19.76 18.86
C ASP A 456 3.38 19.09 18.98
N LEU A 457 2.78 18.69 17.86
CA LEU A 457 1.53 17.91 17.87
C LEU A 457 1.71 16.61 18.66
N ILE A 458 2.74 15.81 18.37
CA ILE A 458 3.01 14.53 19.07
C ILE A 458 3.25 14.79 20.57
N ALA A 459 4.01 15.84 20.91
CA ALA A 459 4.27 16.21 22.30
C ALA A 459 3.01 16.58 23.08
N SER A 460 2.01 17.18 22.39
CA SER A 460 0.73 17.60 22.98
C SER A 460 -0.28 16.46 23.15
N LEU A 461 -0.10 15.32 22.48
CA LEU A 461 -1.03 14.19 22.57
C LEU A 461 -0.93 13.51 23.94
N ASP A 462 -2.07 13.00 24.41
CA ASP A 462 -2.14 12.17 25.60
C ASP A 462 -1.66 10.74 25.28
N LEU A 463 -0.35 10.59 25.22
CA LEU A 463 0.34 9.32 24.93
C LEU A 463 1.21 8.92 26.13
N PRO A 464 1.46 7.63 26.36
CA PRO A 464 2.48 7.18 27.29
C PRO A 464 3.84 7.86 27.00
N ARG A 465 4.57 8.20 28.07
CA ARG A 465 5.89 8.85 27.91
C ARG A 465 6.83 8.05 27.00
N ALA A 466 6.85 6.72 27.16
CA ALA A 466 7.69 5.85 26.33
C ALA A 466 7.38 5.94 24.82
N ASP A 467 6.13 6.18 24.45
CA ASP A 467 5.72 6.35 23.05
C ASP A 467 6.21 7.70 22.52
N ARG A 468 6.00 8.80 23.27
CA ARG A 468 6.52 10.13 22.91
C ARG A 468 8.04 10.13 22.78
N ASP A 469 8.75 9.56 23.77
CA ASP A 469 10.21 9.49 23.78
C ASP A 469 10.73 8.68 22.58
N CYS A 470 10.03 7.60 22.18
CA CYS A 470 10.37 6.82 20.99
C CYS A 470 10.18 7.62 19.69
N TYR A 471 9.00 8.23 19.48
CA TYR A 471 8.72 8.94 18.22
C TYR A 471 9.51 10.23 18.05
N LEU A 472 9.97 10.85 19.14
CA LEU A 472 10.77 12.06 19.14
C LEU A 472 12.28 11.80 19.39
N ALA A 473 12.72 10.54 19.34
CA ALA A 473 14.13 10.15 19.48
C ALA A 473 14.98 10.77 18.35
N PRO A 474 16.32 10.95 18.57
CA PRO A 474 17.21 11.51 17.55
C PRO A 474 17.23 10.73 16.24
N GLU A 475 17.11 9.42 16.34
CA GLU A 475 17.09 8.49 15.20
C GLU A 475 15.95 7.52 15.36
N LEU A 476 15.39 7.07 14.24
CA LEU A 476 14.35 6.05 14.18
C LEU A 476 14.82 4.84 13.39
N PRO A 477 14.37 3.62 13.77
CA PRO A 477 14.65 2.44 12.98
C PRO A 477 13.96 2.52 11.62
N THR A 478 14.68 2.13 10.57
CA THR A 478 14.18 1.97 9.20
C THR A 478 14.55 0.60 8.68
N LYS A 479 13.78 0.10 7.72
CA LYS A 479 14.09 -1.19 7.08
C LYS A 479 15.23 -1.01 6.08
N ALA A 480 16.28 -1.82 6.22
CA ALA A 480 17.39 -1.92 5.26
C ALA A 480 16.95 -2.78 4.05
N LEU A 481 16.09 -2.19 3.20
CA LEU A 481 15.34 -2.90 2.14
C LEU A 481 16.25 -3.59 1.11
N LEU A 482 17.38 -2.97 0.76
CA LEU A 482 18.34 -3.52 -0.19
C LEU A 482 19.22 -4.58 0.48
N THR A 483 19.72 -4.30 1.68
CA THR A 483 20.53 -5.25 2.48
C THR A 483 19.73 -6.53 2.78
N MET A 484 18.45 -6.41 3.13
CA MET A 484 17.54 -7.55 3.31
C MET A 484 17.34 -8.39 2.04
N ARG A 485 17.59 -7.84 0.85
CA ARG A 485 17.56 -8.62 -0.41
C ARG A 485 18.89 -9.28 -0.71
N LEU A 486 20.01 -8.74 -0.20
CA LEU A 486 21.32 -9.39 -0.28
C LEU A 486 21.40 -10.58 0.67
N ASP A 487 20.78 -10.49 1.84
CA ASP A 487 20.70 -11.56 2.86
C ASP A 487 19.22 -11.92 3.15
N PRO A 488 18.60 -12.78 2.32
CA PRO A 488 17.20 -13.15 2.49
C PRO A 488 16.99 -13.98 3.77
N GLY A 489 16.09 -13.51 4.62
CA GLY A 489 15.69 -14.18 5.86
C GLY A 489 15.98 -13.42 7.14
N ALA A 490 16.78 -12.37 7.08
CA ALA A 490 17.00 -11.44 8.20
C ALA A 490 16.07 -10.21 8.08
N GLU A 491 15.39 -9.82 9.15
CA GLU A 491 14.89 -8.45 9.29
C GLU A 491 16.07 -7.60 9.76
N ILE A 492 16.55 -6.74 8.84
CA ILE A 492 17.70 -5.86 9.11
C ILE A 492 17.16 -4.43 9.20
N GLU A 493 17.46 -3.78 10.31
CA GLU A 493 17.13 -2.38 10.54
C GLU A 493 18.41 -1.52 10.46
N ALA A 494 18.28 -0.36 9.87
CA ALA A 494 19.23 0.74 9.94
C ALA A 494 18.64 1.86 10.78
N LEU A 495 19.44 2.84 11.16
CA LEU A 495 18.97 4.05 11.82
C LEU A 495 18.98 5.21 10.84
N VAL A 496 17.93 6.04 10.89
CA VAL A 496 17.81 7.27 10.11
C VAL A 496 17.54 8.45 11.02
N ALA A 497 18.16 9.59 10.69
CA ALA A 497 17.94 10.84 11.42
C ALA A 497 16.45 11.21 11.42
N ASN A 498 15.96 11.60 12.59
CA ASN A 498 14.57 11.97 12.80
C ASN A 498 14.40 13.49 12.72
N PRO A 499 13.71 14.02 11.70
CA PRO A 499 13.50 15.47 11.56
C PRO A 499 12.63 16.07 12.67
N MET A 500 11.88 15.24 13.42
CA MET A 500 11.08 15.68 14.56
C MET A 500 11.89 15.83 15.86
N HIS A 501 13.14 15.36 15.86
CA HIS A 501 13.99 15.49 17.05
C HIS A 501 14.44 16.94 17.24
N ARG A 502 14.12 17.49 18.40
CA ARG A 502 14.70 18.76 18.85
C ARG A 502 15.64 18.48 19.99
N ALA A 503 16.91 18.84 19.83
CA ALA A 503 17.81 18.85 20.97
C ALA A 503 17.15 19.67 22.09
N ARG A 504 16.97 19.05 23.27
CA ARG A 504 16.47 19.79 24.43
C ARG A 504 17.44 20.94 24.70
N ARG A 505 16.97 22.17 24.49
CA ARG A 505 17.69 23.36 24.92
C ARG A 505 17.63 23.50 26.43
#